data_2c4341ed25f4df383eeeddf19d652316
#
_entry.id   2c4341ed25f4df383eeeddf19d652316
#
_cell.length_a   1.000
_cell.length_b   1.000
_cell.length_c   1.000
_cell.angle_alpha   90.00
_cell.angle_beta   90.00
_cell.angle_gamma   90.00
#
_symmetry.space_group_name_H-M   'P 1'
#
loop_
_entity.id
_entity.type
_entity.pdbx_description
1 polymer ?
#
loop_
_entity_poly.entity_id
_entity_poly.type
_entity_poly.pdbx_seq_one_letter_code
_entity_poly.pdbx_strand_id
1 'polypeptide(L)'
;MTAADSPPAGTNTVSLPAALPLPAQKRDPATGRHVIDYRAVAMLALPLMLNSSLQAVISLTDTWFVGHISTTAMAGMAAVYWVVLLFLMLVGGVGLAVQTFVAQAEGGRRFTRASHATWVALTASALTLPFFALLAWSGPLLFAPFGLAPDVSAQAMAFWQPRMLGAPLGVALWAVLGFFNGISRPRIAVMTTGLVAVVNAALNWLFIFELDGGIAGSAWATNVSMVCGLGFALWVFLGGQLRAKYKSHLTWRPDLGSLAR
;
A
#
# COMPACT_ATOMS: atom_id res chain seq x y z
N MET A 1 -4.80 -71.91 24.69
CA MET A 1 -3.72 -71.28 23.93
C MET A 1 -4.30 -70.06 23.30
N THR A 2 -4.19 -68.97 24.01
CA THR A 2 -4.76 -67.64 23.67
C THR A 2 -3.66 -66.81 23.01
N ALA A 3 -3.91 -66.39 21.76
CA ALA A 3 -3.02 -65.50 21.01
C ALA A 3 -3.06 -64.11 21.62
N ALA A 4 -1.88 -63.60 21.91
CA ALA A 4 -1.68 -62.24 22.43
C ALA A 4 -1.92 -61.22 21.34
N ASP A 5 -2.82 -60.29 21.63
CA ASP A 5 -3.09 -59.08 20.82
C ASP A 5 -1.92 -58.11 20.98
N SER A 6 -1.18 -57.93 19.90
CA SER A 6 -0.15 -56.91 19.83
C SER A 6 -0.82 -55.55 19.48
N PRO A 7 -0.54 -54.45 20.19
CA PRO A 7 -1.09 -53.15 19.82
C PRO A 7 -0.47 -52.64 18.51
N PRO A 8 -1.24 -51.90 17.68
CA PRO A 8 -0.73 -51.38 16.42
C PRO A 8 0.35 -50.35 16.66
N ALA A 9 1.47 -50.53 15.92
CA ALA A 9 2.62 -49.66 15.95
C ALA A 9 2.30 -48.25 15.41
N GLY A 10 2.67 -47.26 16.23
CA GLY A 10 3.18 -45.98 15.75
C GLY A 10 2.25 -45.12 14.92
N THR A 11 1.29 -44.45 15.58
CA THR A 11 0.90 -43.12 15.09
C THR A 11 2.07 -42.16 15.35
N ASN A 12 2.84 -41.88 14.29
CA ASN A 12 3.75 -40.76 14.27
C ASN A 12 2.91 -39.46 14.47
N THR A 13 2.66 -39.11 15.70
CA THR A 13 2.22 -37.76 16.02
C THR A 13 3.39 -36.85 15.66
N VAL A 14 3.33 -36.25 14.48
CA VAL A 14 4.18 -35.13 14.11
C VAL A 14 3.90 -34.06 15.20
N SER A 15 4.82 -33.96 16.16
CA SER A 15 4.78 -32.90 17.15
C SER A 15 4.98 -31.60 16.37
N LEU A 16 3.88 -30.89 16.09
CA LEU A 16 3.93 -29.53 15.58
C LEU A 16 4.86 -28.74 16.51
N PRO A 17 5.87 -28.04 15.97
CA PRO A 17 6.75 -27.23 16.79
C PRO A 17 5.86 -26.28 17.61
N ALA A 18 6.14 -26.18 18.92
CA ALA A 18 5.37 -25.35 19.85
C ALA A 18 5.16 -23.98 19.18
N ALA A 19 3.90 -23.63 18.93
CA ALA A 19 3.56 -22.38 18.28
C ALA A 19 4.26 -21.25 19.04
N LEU A 20 5.11 -20.49 18.33
CA LEU A 20 5.77 -19.32 18.90
C LEU A 20 4.68 -18.43 19.52
N PRO A 21 4.86 -17.94 20.76
CA PRO A 21 3.85 -17.11 21.41
C PRO A 21 3.58 -15.90 20.51
N LEU A 22 2.30 -15.69 20.19
CA LEU A 22 1.89 -14.54 19.38
C LEU A 22 2.27 -13.25 20.12
N PRO A 23 2.73 -12.20 19.42
CA PRO A 23 3.14 -10.94 20.04
C PRO A 23 2.08 -10.29 20.93
N ALA A 24 0.81 -10.65 20.72
CA ALA A 24 -0.35 -10.14 21.47
C ALA A 24 -0.78 -11.07 22.63
N GLN A 25 -0.02 -12.12 22.94
CA GLN A 25 -0.31 -13.05 24.03
C GLN A 25 0.65 -12.84 25.18
N LYS A 26 0.09 -12.69 26.41
CA LYS A 26 0.81 -12.67 27.66
C LYS A 26 0.38 -13.87 28.49
N ARG A 27 1.33 -14.52 29.16
CA ARG A 27 1.02 -15.59 30.10
C ARG A 27 0.58 -14.96 31.42
N ASP A 28 -0.61 -15.25 31.88
CA ASP A 28 -1.09 -14.82 33.18
C ASP A 28 -0.27 -15.54 34.27
N PRO A 29 0.44 -14.82 35.14
CA PRO A 29 1.27 -15.42 36.17
C PRO A 29 0.47 -16.19 37.21
N ALA A 30 -0.82 -15.88 37.40
CA ALA A 30 -1.68 -16.51 38.41
C ALA A 30 -2.31 -17.83 37.93
N THR A 31 -2.70 -17.89 36.63
CA THR A 31 -3.44 -19.03 36.07
C THR A 31 -2.65 -19.84 35.06
N GLY A 32 -1.47 -19.35 34.62
CA GLY A 32 -0.66 -19.96 33.57
C GLY A 32 -1.30 -19.93 32.16
N ARG A 33 -2.51 -19.38 32.04
CA ARG A 33 -3.26 -19.30 30.78
C ARG A 33 -2.74 -18.17 29.88
N HIS A 34 -2.86 -18.36 28.57
CA HIS A 34 -2.58 -17.31 27.59
C HIS A 34 -3.74 -16.33 27.58
N VAL A 35 -3.48 -15.08 27.94
CA VAL A 35 -4.43 -13.96 27.87
C VAL A 35 -3.97 -12.96 26.83
N ILE A 36 -4.91 -12.22 26.26
CA ILE A 36 -4.62 -11.18 25.27
C ILE A 36 -3.95 -9.99 25.97
N ASP A 37 -2.81 -9.56 25.47
CA ASP A 37 -2.16 -8.33 25.90
C ASP A 37 -2.74 -7.15 25.09
N TYR A 38 -3.77 -6.51 25.62
CA TYR A 38 -4.42 -5.36 24.98
C TYR A 38 -3.47 -4.20 24.71
N ARG A 39 -2.42 -4.04 25.52
CA ARG A 39 -1.41 -3.01 25.30
C ARG A 39 -0.56 -3.31 24.07
N ALA A 40 -0.16 -4.56 23.89
CA ALA A 40 0.56 -4.99 22.69
C ALA A 40 -0.31 -4.87 21.44
N VAL A 41 -1.60 -5.24 21.53
CA VAL A 41 -2.57 -5.05 20.45
C VAL A 41 -2.70 -3.56 20.09
N ALA A 42 -2.87 -2.69 21.07
CA ALA A 42 -2.98 -1.25 20.85
C ALA A 42 -1.72 -0.65 20.23
N MET A 43 -0.53 -1.08 20.70
CA MET A 43 0.74 -0.62 20.14
C MET A 43 0.93 -1.01 18.67
N LEU A 44 0.37 -2.14 18.23
CA LEU A 44 0.39 -2.59 16.83
C LEU A 44 -0.71 -1.90 16.01
N ALA A 45 -1.90 -1.75 16.58
CA ALA A 45 -3.06 -1.18 15.88
C ALA A 45 -2.95 0.34 15.69
N LEU A 46 -2.44 1.08 16.69
CA LEU A 46 -2.42 2.54 16.67
C LEU A 46 -1.66 3.12 15.45
N PRO A 47 -0.45 2.67 15.09
CA PRO A 47 0.22 3.18 13.90
C PRO A 47 -0.53 2.85 12.59
N LEU A 48 -1.20 1.69 12.51
CA LEU A 48 -2.00 1.32 11.35
C LEU A 48 -3.24 2.22 11.24
N MET A 49 -3.91 2.47 12.36
CA MET A 49 -5.05 3.40 12.43
C MET A 49 -4.62 4.82 12.04
N LEU A 50 -3.48 5.30 12.55
CA LEU A 50 -2.94 6.62 12.17
C LEU A 50 -2.65 6.69 10.68
N ASN A 51 -2.05 5.65 10.09
CA ASN A 51 -1.79 5.61 8.66
C ASN A 51 -3.09 5.67 7.84
N SER A 52 -4.12 4.91 8.24
CA SER A 52 -5.44 4.95 7.59
C SER A 52 -6.12 6.31 7.76
N SER A 53 -6.00 6.94 8.94
CA SER A 53 -6.52 8.30 9.19
C SER A 53 -5.83 9.34 8.31
N LEU A 54 -4.50 9.26 8.15
CA LEU A 54 -3.77 10.14 7.23
C LEU A 54 -4.20 9.96 5.78
N GLN A 55 -4.47 8.73 5.35
CA GLN A 55 -5.03 8.47 4.01
C GLN A 55 -6.41 9.13 3.85
N ALA A 56 -7.27 9.03 4.86
CA ALA A 56 -8.57 9.70 4.86
C ALA A 56 -8.41 11.24 4.83
N VAL A 57 -7.44 11.80 5.58
CA VAL A 57 -7.14 13.24 5.54
C VAL A 57 -6.72 13.67 4.14
N ILE A 58 -5.87 12.93 3.44
CA ILE A 58 -5.48 13.23 2.05
C ILE A 58 -6.74 13.29 1.16
N SER A 59 -7.60 12.28 1.23
CA SER A 59 -8.83 12.24 0.44
C SER A 59 -9.79 13.40 0.76
N LEU A 60 -9.93 13.75 2.03
CA LEU A 60 -10.76 14.89 2.46
C LEU A 60 -10.16 16.21 2.01
N THR A 61 -8.84 16.36 2.07
CA THR A 61 -8.13 17.53 1.58
C THR A 61 -8.35 17.71 0.09
N ASP A 62 -8.14 16.68 -0.72
CA ASP A 62 -8.40 16.73 -2.16
C ASP A 62 -9.86 17.13 -2.44
N THR A 63 -10.83 16.52 -1.74
CA THR A 63 -12.26 16.82 -1.90
C THR A 63 -12.56 18.26 -1.51
N TRP A 64 -11.98 18.77 -0.43
CA TRP A 64 -12.16 20.14 0.03
C TRP A 64 -11.63 21.15 -1.00
N PHE A 65 -10.43 20.93 -1.51
CA PHE A 65 -9.84 21.81 -2.53
C PHE A 65 -10.64 21.79 -3.84
N VAL A 66 -11.04 20.62 -4.32
CA VAL A 66 -11.86 20.48 -5.54
C VAL A 66 -13.24 21.13 -5.35
N GLY A 67 -13.83 21.03 -4.16
CA GLY A 67 -15.08 21.69 -3.81
C GLY A 67 -15.05 23.21 -3.90
N HIS A 68 -13.87 23.83 -3.74
CA HIS A 68 -13.69 25.27 -3.89
C HIS A 68 -13.49 25.72 -5.35
N ILE A 69 -13.29 24.79 -6.28
CA ILE A 69 -13.20 25.13 -7.71
C ILE A 69 -14.60 25.38 -8.27
N SER A 70 -15.46 24.34 -8.25
CA SER A 70 -16.84 24.41 -8.70
C SER A 70 -17.62 23.14 -8.34
N THR A 71 -18.95 23.24 -8.33
CA THR A 71 -19.84 22.08 -8.19
C THR A 71 -19.68 21.09 -9.34
N THR A 72 -19.42 21.58 -10.54
CA THR A 72 -19.16 20.78 -11.74
C THR A 72 -17.86 19.98 -11.61
N ALA A 73 -16.79 20.58 -11.09
CA ALA A 73 -15.53 19.90 -10.82
C ALA A 73 -15.71 18.78 -9.78
N MET A 74 -16.46 19.05 -8.71
CA MET A 74 -16.79 18.05 -7.71
C MET A 74 -17.62 16.90 -8.28
N ALA A 75 -18.60 17.18 -9.12
CA ALA A 75 -19.39 16.17 -9.82
C ALA A 75 -18.53 15.32 -10.76
N GLY A 76 -17.59 15.94 -11.48
CA GLY A 76 -16.62 15.26 -12.34
C GLY A 76 -15.71 14.31 -11.57
N MET A 77 -15.14 14.76 -10.43
CA MET A 77 -14.34 13.92 -9.55
C MET A 77 -15.15 12.75 -9.01
N ALA A 78 -16.36 12.99 -8.52
CA ALA A 78 -17.23 11.97 -7.94
C ALA A 78 -17.61 10.90 -8.98
N ALA A 79 -17.87 11.31 -10.24
CA ALA A 79 -18.24 10.40 -11.33
C ALA A 79 -17.15 9.35 -11.61
N VAL A 80 -15.88 9.71 -11.50
CA VAL A 80 -14.75 8.80 -11.80
C VAL A 80 -14.13 8.15 -10.58
N TYR A 81 -14.39 8.65 -9.37
CA TYR A 81 -13.71 8.25 -8.13
C TYR A 81 -13.74 6.74 -7.89
N TRP A 82 -14.90 6.12 -7.99
CA TRP A 82 -15.05 4.69 -7.73
C TRP A 82 -14.37 3.82 -8.79
N VAL A 83 -14.34 4.30 -10.05
CA VAL A 83 -13.67 3.60 -11.15
C VAL A 83 -12.15 3.71 -10.98
N VAL A 84 -11.64 4.87 -10.56
CA VAL A 84 -10.24 5.05 -10.17
C VAL A 84 -9.86 4.08 -9.05
N LEU A 85 -10.68 4.02 -8.01
CA LEU A 85 -10.45 3.14 -6.86
C LEU A 85 -10.47 1.66 -7.28
N LEU A 86 -11.38 1.26 -8.16
CA LEU A 86 -11.46 -0.11 -8.68
C LEU A 86 -10.13 -0.54 -9.33
N PHE A 87 -9.61 0.26 -10.26
CA PHE A 87 -8.34 -0.06 -10.93
C PHE A 87 -7.13 -0.01 -9.99
N LEU A 88 -7.12 0.95 -9.06
CA LEU A 88 -6.08 1.01 -8.03
C LEU A 88 -6.10 -0.23 -7.12
N MET A 89 -7.27 -0.70 -6.70
CA MET A 89 -7.40 -1.87 -5.84
C MET A 89 -7.07 -3.17 -6.60
N LEU A 90 -7.48 -3.27 -7.87
CA LEU A 90 -7.19 -4.42 -8.71
C LEU A 90 -5.68 -4.69 -8.82
N VAL A 91 -4.91 -3.65 -9.07
CA VAL A 91 -3.44 -3.74 -9.20
C VAL A 91 -2.73 -3.57 -7.87
N GLY A 92 -3.28 -2.76 -6.97
CA GLY A 92 -2.73 -2.44 -5.66
C GLY A 92 -2.60 -3.63 -4.72
N GLY A 93 -3.33 -4.73 -4.98
CA GLY A 93 -3.19 -5.99 -4.26
C GLY A 93 -1.74 -6.51 -4.24
N VAL A 94 -0.96 -6.25 -5.29
CA VAL A 94 0.48 -6.57 -5.34
C VAL A 94 1.24 -5.82 -4.23
N GLY A 95 0.98 -4.52 -4.06
CA GLY A 95 1.61 -3.73 -3.00
C GLY A 95 1.23 -4.21 -1.59
N LEU A 96 -0.02 -4.58 -1.39
CA LEU A 96 -0.51 -5.11 -0.11
C LEU A 96 0.07 -6.49 0.22
N ALA A 97 0.27 -7.36 -0.78
CA ALA A 97 0.87 -8.68 -0.60
C ALA A 97 2.31 -8.60 -0.06
N VAL A 98 3.06 -7.54 -0.39
CA VAL A 98 4.44 -7.35 0.09
C VAL A 98 4.51 -7.39 1.61
N GLN A 99 3.57 -6.79 2.31
CA GLN A 99 3.56 -6.79 3.78
C GLN A 99 3.57 -8.21 4.34
N THR A 100 2.77 -9.10 3.77
CA THR A 100 2.67 -10.51 4.21
C THR A 100 3.96 -11.27 3.92
N PHE A 101 4.49 -11.16 2.70
CA PHE A 101 5.74 -11.83 2.32
C PHE A 101 6.93 -11.34 3.14
N VAL A 102 7.00 -10.03 3.39
CA VAL A 102 8.05 -9.43 4.19
C VAL A 102 7.95 -9.88 5.65
N ALA A 103 6.74 -9.91 6.23
CA ALA A 103 6.54 -10.36 7.61
C ALA A 103 6.93 -11.84 7.78
N GLN A 104 6.59 -12.70 6.82
CA GLN A 104 7.01 -14.12 6.82
C GLN A 104 8.53 -14.25 6.68
N ALA A 105 9.16 -13.49 5.78
CA ALA A 105 10.59 -13.50 5.59
C ALA A 105 11.37 -12.99 6.82
N GLU A 106 10.86 -11.95 7.49
CA GLU A 106 11.41 -11.40 8.73
C GLU A 106 11.31 -12.43 9.86
N GLY A 107 10.14 -13.03 10.06
CA GLY A 107 9.93 -14.11 11.05
C GLY A 107 10.84 -15.31 10.82
N GLY A 108 11.09 -15.68 9.56
CA GLY A 108 12.02 -16.73 9.16
C GLY A 108 13.49 -16.29 9.11
N ARG A 109 13.84 -15.07 9.55
CA ARG A 109 15.18 -14.46 9.48
C ARG A 109 15.80 -14.46 8.07
N ARG A 110 14.96 -14.44 7.04
CA ARG A 110 15.37 -14.42 5.62
C ARG A 110 15.38 -12.99 5.08
N PHE A 111 16.22 -12.13 5.65
CA PHE A 111 16.21 -10.67 5.43
C PHE A 111 16.38 -10.27 3.97
N THR A 112 17.21 -10.97 3.20
CA THR A 112 17.38 -10.70 1.76
C THR A 112 16.13 -11.01 0.95
N ARG A 113 15.31 -12.00 1.36
CA ARG A 113 14.02 -12.29 0.71
C ARG A 113 13.00 -11.20 0.96
N ALA A 114 13.00 -10.59 2.15
CA ALA A 114 12.12 -9.46 2.45
C ALA A 114 12.40 -8.27 1.52
N SER A 115 13.66 -7.93 1.34
CA SER A 115 14.08 -6.87 0.41
C SER A 115 13.79 -7.23 -1.05
N HIS A 116 14.05 -8.48 -1.45
CA HIS A 116 13.78 -8.96 -2.80
C HIS A 116 12.28 -8.86 -3.15
N ALA A 117 11.39 -9.29 -2.23
CA ALA A 117 9.93 -9.17 -2.42
C ALA A 117 9.50 -7.73 -2.69
N THR A 118 10.11 -6.76 -2.01
CA THR A 118 9.85 -5.33 -2.23
C THR A 118 10.28 -4.89 -3.62
N TRP A 119 11.48 -5.28 -4.07
CA TRP A 119 11.97 -4.96 -5.42
C TRP A 119 11.12 -5.60 -6.51
N VAL A 120 10.68 -6.85 -6.32
CA VAL A 120 9.77 -7.53 -7.24
C VAL A 120 8.46 -6.72 -7.38
N ALA A 121 7.88 -6.26 -6.27
CA ALA A 121 6.67 -5.45 -6.31
C ALA A 121 6.89 -4.07 -6.93
N LEU A 122 8.03 -3.43 -6.71
CA LEU A 122 8.40 -2.17 -7.38
C LEU A 122 8.53 -2.37 -8.90
N THR A 123 9.15 -3.47 -9.32
CA THR A 123 9.25 -3.83 -10.74
C THR A 123 7.88 -4.13 -11.33
N ALA A 124 7.05 -4.89 -10.62
CA ALA A 124 5.67 -5.16 -11.04
C ALA A 124 4.87 -3.87 -11.17
N SER A 125 5.00 -2.94 -10.21
CA SER A 125 4.38 -1.61 -10.29
C SER A 125 4.84 -0.83 -11.53
N ALA A 126 6.13 -0.83 -11.86
CA ALA A 126 6.65 -0.19 -13.07
C ALA A 126 6.09 -0.86 -14.36
N LEU A 127 5.92 -2.18 -14.36
CA LEU A 127 5.34 -2.91 -15.49
C LEU A 127 3.84 -2.60 -15.70
N THR A 128 3.15 -2.02 -14.72
CA THR A 128 1.76 -1.56 -14.88
C THR A 128 1.65 -0.22 -15.62
N LEU A 129 2.77 0.51 -15.85
CA LEU A 129 2.78 1.79 -16.54
C LEU A 129 2.04 1.78 -17.90
N PRO A 130 2.32 0.84 -18.84
CA PRO A 130 1.61 0.82 -20.11
C PRO A 130 0.11 0.55 -19.96
N PHE A 131 -0.28 -0.28 -19.01
CA PHE A 131 -1.68 -0.54 -18.71
C PHE A 131 -2.40 0.74 -18.21
N PHE A 132 -1.84 1.42 -17.23
CA PHE A 132 -2.43 2.66 -16.72
C PHE A 132 -2.33 3.83 -17.72
N ALA A 133 -1.29 3.87 -18.55
CA ALA A 133 -1.21 4.82 -19.65
C ALA A 133 -2.37 4.59 -20.63
N LEU A 134 -2.62 3.35 -21.04
CA LEU A 134 -3.76 3.01 -21.90
C LEU A 134 -5.09 3.42 -21.27
N LEU A 135 -5.28 3.14 -19.97
CA LEU A 135 -6.45 3.56 -19.23
C LEU A 135 -6.61 5.09 -19.17
N ALA A 136 -5.52 5.84 -19.03
CA ALA A 136 -5.56 7.29 -18.99
C ALA A 136 -6.22 7.89 -20.25
N TRP A 137 -5.95 7.31 -21.42
CA TRP A 137 -6.52 7.76 -22.69
C TRP A 137 -7.86 7.10 -23.04
N SER A 138 -8.21 5.98 -22.42
CA SER A 138 -9.48 5.29 -22.66
C SER A 138 -10.68 5.92 -21.93
N GLY A 139 -10.45 6.96 -21.11
CA GLY A 139 -11.48 7.63 -20.32
C GLY A 139 -12.76 7.98 -21.11
N PRO A 140 -12.67 8.68 -22.27
CA PRO A 140 -13.86 9.03 -23.04
C PRO A 140 -14.69 7.81 -23.47
N LEU A 141 -14.05 6.71 -23.85
CA LEU A 141 -14.72 5.46 -24.22
C LEU A 141 -15.33 4.77 -22.99
N LEU A 142 -14.62 4.75 -21.89
CA LEU A 142 -15.04 4.09 -20.65
C LEU A 142 -16.25 4.77 -20.01
N PHE A 143 -16.30 6.11 -20.07
CA PHE A 143 -17.38 6.90 -19.45
C PHE A 143 -18.51 7.28 -20.40
N ALA A 144 -18.39 7.00 -21.72
CA ALA A 144 -19.45 7.25 -22.68
C ALA A 144 -20.83 6.65 -22.29
N PRO A 145 -20.90 5.40 -21.75
CA PRO A 145 -22.19 4.80 -21.38
C PRO A 145 -22.90 5.48 -20.21
N PHE A 146 -22.18 6.30 -19.41
CA PHE A 146 -22.75 6.94 -18.23
C PHE A 146 -23.57 8.20 -18.56
N GLY A 147 -23.51 8.70 -19.80
CA GLY A 147 -24.32 9.83 -20.24
C GLY A 147 -24.09 11.12 -19.44
N LEU A 148 -22.84 11.36 -19.01
CA LEU A 148 -22.49 12.56 -18.24
C LEU A 148 -22.75 13.83 -19.04
N ALA A 149 -23.21 14.89 -18.37
CA ALA A 149 -23.32 16.22 -18.99
C ALA A 149 -21.94 16.65 -19.52
N PRO A 150 -21.87 17.37 -20.67
CA PRO A 150 -20.60 17.69 -21.32
C PRO A 150 -19.56 18.39 -20.44
N ASP A 151 -19.99 19.31 -19.59
CA ASP A 151 -19.18 20.05 -18.63
C ASP A 151 -18.65 19.14 -17.50
N VAL A 152 -19.50 18.26 -16.98
CA VAL A 152 -19.09 17.25 -15.96
C VAL A 152 -18.10 16.25 -16.58
N SER A 153 -18.36 15.81 -17.82
CA SER A 153 -17.48 14.89 -18.54
C SER A 153 -16.09 15.50 -18.77
N ALA A 154 -16.03 16.79 -19.15
CA ALA A 154 -14.76 17.50 -19.31
C ALA A 154 -13.95 17.53 -18.00
N GLN A 155 -14.58 17.83 -16.87
CA GLN A 155 -13.95 17.82 -15.55
C GLN A 155 -13.54 16.40 -15.12
N ALA A 156 -14.39 15.41 -15.38
CA ALA A 156 -14.09 14.01 -15.10
C ALA A 156 -12.84 13.54 -15.85
N MET A 157 -12.70 13.89 -17.14
CA MET A 157 -11.51 13.52 -17.94
C MET A 157 -10.27 14.29 -17.50
N ALA A 158 -10.41 15.56 -17.15
CA ALA A 158 -9.30 16.36 -16.62
C ALA A 158 -8.71 15.78 -15.32
N PHE A 159 -9.54 15.15 -14.49
CA PHE A 159 -9.09 14.44 -13.28
C PHE A 159 -8.59 13.02 -13.59
N TRP A 160 -9.32 12.27 -14.41
CA TRP A 160 -9.06 10.87 -14.73
C TRP A 160 -7.66 10.65 -15.31
N GLN A 161 -7.33 11.41 -16.34
CA GLN A 161 -6.10 11.21 -17.10
C GLN A 161 -4.84 11.31 -16.24
N PRO A 162 -4.56 12.41 -15.51
CA PRO A 162 -3.38 12.47 -14.65
C PRO A 162 -3.44 11.47 -13.51
N ARG A 163 -4.64 11.16 -12.98
CA ARG A 163 -4.81 10.21 -11.89
C ARG A 163 -4.41 8.79 -12.30
N MET A 164 -4.77 8.37 -13.53
CA MET A 164 -4.37 7.07 -14.07
C MET A 164 -2.86 7.02 -14.36
N LEU A 165 -2.28 8.08 -14.92
CA LEU A 165 -0.83 8.14 -15.14
C LEU A 165 -0.02 8.03 -13.84
N GLY A 166 -0.55 8.55 -12.74
CA GLY A 166 0.08 8.46 -11.41
C GLY A 166 -0.21 7.17 -10.64
N ALA A 167 -1.15 6.34 -11.09
CA ALA A 167 -1.57 5.13 -10.37
C ALA A 167 -0.42 4.16 -10.04
N PRO A 168 0.55 3.90 -10.95
CA PRO A 168 1.71 3.07 -10.65
C PRO A 168 2.56 3.58 -9.48
N LEU A 169 2.62 4.91 -9.27
CA LEU A 169 3.34 5.50 -8.14
C LEU A 169 2.67 5.13 -6.81
N GLY A 170 1.33 5.12 -6.79
CA GLY A 170 0.56 4.67 -5.62
C GLY A 170 0.83 3.22 -5.27
N VAL A 171 0.84 2.33 -6.28
CA VAL A 171 1.15 0.89 -6.09
C VAL A 171 2.59 0.71 -5.58
N ALA A 172 3.56 1.44 -6.16
CA ALA A 172 4.95 1.43 -5.72
C ALA A 172 5.09 1.91 -4.27
N LEU A 173 4.41 2.99 -3.90
CA LEU A 173 4.40 3.51 -2.54
C LEU A 173 3.83 2.49 -1.56
N TRP A 174 2.70 1.86 -1.87
CA TRP A 174 2.11 0.80 -1.04
C TRP A 174 3.04 -0.40 -0.86
N ALA A 175 3.80 -0.78 -1.88
CA ALA A 175 4.80 -1.85 -1.77
C ALA A 175 5.89 -1.52 -0.76
N VAL A 176 6.44 -0.29 -0.79
CA VAL A 176 7.48 0.13 0.15
C VAL A 176 6.93 0.32 1.56
N LEU A 177 5.72 0.88 1.71
CA LEU A 177 5.03 0.96 3.01
C LEU A 177 4.75 -0.44 3.57
N GLY A 178 4.35 -1.39 2.72
CA GLY A 178 4.18 -2.79 3.07
C GLY A 178 5.45 -3.42 3.61
N PHE A 179 6.62 -3.10 3.06
CA PHE A 179 7.90 -3.52 3.62
C PHE A 179 8.10 -3.00 5.05
N PHE A 180 7.90 -1.71 5.31
CA PHE A 180 8.08 -1.14 6.65
C PHE A 180 7.09 -1.72 7.66
N ASN A 181 5.85 -1.93 7.28
CA ASN A 181 4.85 -2.59 8.11
C ASN A 181 5.24 -4.06 8.40
N GLY A 182 5.70 -4.78 7.38
CA GLY A 182 6.12 -6.19 7.48
C GLY A 182 7.33 -6.41 8.39
N ILE A 183 8.26 -5.46 8.46
CA ILE A 183 9.41 -5.50 9.37
C ILE A 183 9.11 -4.89 10.75
N SER A 184 7.82 -4.67 11.08
CA SER A 184 7.37 -4.08 12.35
C SER A 184 7.92 -2.66 12.61
N ARG A 185 8.11 -1.86 11.56
CA ARG A 185 8.50 -0.44 11.64
C ARG A 185 7.42 0.50 11.07
N PRO A 186 6.17 0.41 11.53
CA PRO A 186 5.05 1.18 10.97
C PRO A 186 5.22 2.70 11.15
N ARG A 187 6.07 3.15 12.07
CA ARG A 187 6.38 4.58 12.25
C ARG A 187 6.92 5.22 10.97
N ILE A 188 7.73 4.48 10.19
CA ILE A 188 8.27 4.98 8.91
C ILE A 188 7.14 5.13 7.90
N ALA A 189 6.20 4.18 7.86
CA ALA A 189 5.02 4.26 7.00
C ALA A 189 4.16 5.49 7.36
N VAL A 190 3.89 5.71 8.65
CA VAL A 190 3.15 6.90 9.14
C VAL A 190 3.86 8.20 8.77
N MET A 191 5.18 8.28 8.95
CA MET A 191 5.97 9.47 8.58
C MET A 191 5.90 9.73 7.06
N THR A 192 6.03 8.67 6.25
CA THR A 192 5.92 8.77 4.79
C THR A 192 4.54 9.27 4.37
N THR A 193 3.46 8.69 4.92
CA THR A 193 2.08 9.10 4.59
C THR A 193 1.81 10.52 5.10
N GLY A 194 2.35 10.88 6.27
CA GLY A 194 2.27 12.27 6.79
C GLY A 194 2.97 13.26 5.88
N LEU A 195 4.16 12.93 5.38
CA LEU A 195 4.87 13.74 4.38
C LEU A 195 4.02 13.91 3.11
N VAL A 196 3.46 12.81 2.60
CA VAL A 196 2.56 12.86 1.43
C VAL A 196 1.38 13.77 1.71
N ALA A 197 0.74 13.70 2.89
CA ALA A 197 -0.40 14.53 3.24
C ALA A 197 -0.06 16.02 3.25
N VAL A 198 1.06 16.41 3.87
CA VAL A 198 1.51 17.81 3.93
C VAL A 198 1.87 18.33 2.53
N VAL A 199 2.64 17.55 1.77
CA VAL A 199 3.04 17.95 0.40
C VAL A 199 1.82 18.01 -0.51
N ASN A 200 0.89 17.05 -0.41
CA ASN A 200 -0.36 17.05 -1.17
C ASN A 200 -1.19 18.30 -0.89
N ALA A 201 -1.39 18.69 0.38
CA ALA A 201 -2.14 19.89 0.73
C ALA A 201 -1.47 21.16 0.16
N ALA A 202 -0.15 21.30 0.30
CA ALA A 202 0.59 22.44 -0.24
C ALA A 202 0.52 22.50 -1.77
N LEU A 203 0.66 21.35 -2.44
CA LEU A 203 0.60 21.28 -3.91
C LEU A 203 -0.82 21.46 -4.45
N ASN A 204 -1.86 21.02 -3.73
CA ASN A 204 -3.24 21.32 -4.11
C ASN A 204 -3.47 22.83 -4.12
N TRP A 205 -3.03 23.54 -3.05
CA TRP A 205 -3.13 24.98 -3.00
C TRP A 205 -2.40 25.64 -4.18
N LEU A 206 -1.14 25.24 -4.42
CA LEU A 206 -0.32 25.80 -5.49
C LEU A 206 -0.90 25.52 -6.89
N PHE A 207 -1.25 24.26 -7.18
CA PHE A 207 -1.66 23.85 -8.52
C PHE A 207 -3.09 24.29 -8.88
N ILE A 208 -3.96 24.37 -7.88
CA ILE A 208 -5.35 24.77 -8.11
C ILE A 208 -5.48 26.29 -8.17
N PHE A 209 -4.92 27.02 -7.19
CA PHE A 209 -5.21 28.43 -7.02
C PHE A 209 -4.12 29.34 -7.62
N GLU A 210 -2.85 29.00 -7.50
CA GLU A 210 -1.77 29.85 -8.03
C GLU A 210 -1.48 29.60 -9.52
N LEU A 211 -1.63 28.33 -9.95
CA LEU A 211 -1.35 27.92 -11.34
C LEU A 211 -2.61 27.72 -12.18
N ASP A 212 -3.79 28.04 -11.63
CA ASP A 212 -5.10 27.87 -12.29
C ASP A 212 -5.29 26.48 -12.94
N GLY A 213 -4.67 25.43 -12.37
CA GLY A 213 -4.69 24.08 -12.91
C GLY A 213 -6.02 23.36 -12.71
N GLY A 214 -6.97 23.96 -12.02
CA GLY A 214 -8.30 23.39 -11.78
C GLY A 214 -8.25 21.99 -11.18
N ILE A 215 -9.18 21.14 -11.56
CA ILE A 215 -9.27 19.77 -11.05
C ILE A 215 -8.08 18.89 -11.48
N ALA A 216 -7.49 19.14 -12.65
CA ALA A 216 -6.28 18.46 -13.09
C ALA A 216 -5.10 18.78 -12.16
N GLY A 217 -5.03 20.01 -11.64
CA GLY A 217 -4.06 20.42 -10.63
C GLY A 217 -4.12 19.56 -9.38
N SER A 218 -5.31 19.22 -8.87
CA SER A 218 -5.47 18.32 -7.73
C SER A 218 -4.95 16.91 -8.01
N ALA A 219 -5.25 16.36 -9.20
CA ALA A 219 -4.74 15.04 -9.57
C ALA A 219 -3.21 15.01 -9.70
N TRP A 220 -2.60 16.06 -10.26
CA TRP A 220 -1.15 16.21 -10.31
C TRP A 220 -0.52 16.44 -8.94
N ALA A 221 -1.16 17.23 -8.05
CA ALA A 221 -0.71 17.42 -6.68
C ALA A 221 -0.57 16.09 -5.94
N THR A 222 -1.55 15.20 -6.11
CA THR A 222 -1.50 13.84 -5.54
C THR A 222 -0.36 13.02 -6.14
N ASN A 223 -0.14 13.07 -7.45
CA ASN A 223 0.93 12.31 -8.09
C ASN A 223 2.32 12.78 -7.63
N VAL A 224 2.55 14.09 -7.58
CA VAL A 224 3.82 14.65 -7.14
C VAL A 224 4.07 14.38 -5.66
N SER A 225 3.05 14.49 -4.82
CA SER A 225 3.17 14.14 -3.40
C SER A 225 3.53 12.67 -3.19
N MET A 226 2.99 11.76 -4.02
CA MET A 226 3.36 10.34 -4.02
C MET A 226 4.82 10.12 -4.45
N VAL A 227 5.33 10.88 -5.43
CA VAL A 227 6.76 10.85 -5.80
C VAL A 227 7.64 11.25 -4.63
N CYS A 228 7.29 12.34 -3.92
CA CYS A 228 8.03 12.79 -2.73
C CYS A 228 8.00 11.72 -1.63
N GLY A 229 6.83 11.13 -1.36
CA GLY A 229 6.68 10.05 -0.38
C GLY A 229 7.46 8.79 -0.75
N LEU A 230 7.38 8.37 -2.02
CA LEU A 230 8.13 7.23 -2.53
C LEU A 230 9.64 7.48 -2.47
N GLY A 231 10.10 8.68 -2.84
CA GLY A 231 11.50 9.08 -2.73
C GLY A 231 12.02 9.00 -1.30
N PHE A 232 11.25 9.54 -0.33
CA PHE A 232 11.58 9.44 1.09
C PHE A 232 11.61 7.98 1.57
N ALA A 233 10.59 7.19 1.23
CA ALA A 233 10.49 5.79 1.63
C ALA A 233 11.66 4.96 1.04
N LEU A 234 12.02 5.18 -0.22
CA LEU A 234 13.16 4.53 -0.87
C LEU A 234 14.50 4.99 -0.26
N TRP A 235 14.63 6.26 0.06
CA TRP A 235 15.83 6.76 0.76
C TRP A 235 16.03 6.05 2.09
N VAL A 236 14.97 5.86 2.88
CA VAL A 236 15.04 5.10 4.14
C VAL A 236 15.30 3.61 3.87
N PHE A 237 14.64 3.01 2.88
CA PHE A 237 14.80 1.59 2.50
C PHE A 237 16.23 1.27 2.05
N LEU A 238 16.87 2.18 1.35
CA LEU A 238 18.26 2.06 0.90
C LEU A 238 19.27 2.63 1.92
N GLY A 239 18.79 3.20 3.03
CA GLY A 239 19.61 3.81 4.07
C GLY A 239 20.45 2.82 4.89
N GLY A 240 21.51 3.33 5.54
CA GLY A 240 22.60 2.54 6.10
C GLY A 240 22.22 1.33 6.94
N GLN A 241 21.32 1.47 7.92
CA GLN A 241 20.93 0.37 8.82
C GLN A 241 20.12 -0.74 8.10
N LEU A 242 19.16 -0.35 7.25
CA LEU A 242 18.35 -1.29 6.50
C LEU A 242 19.15 -1.91 5.36
N ARG A 243 19.99 -1.11 4.71
CA ARG A 243 20.92 -1.58 3.69
C ARG A 243 21.84 -2.69 4.21
N ALA A 244 22.38 -2.55 5.40
CA ALA A 244 23.26 -3.55 6.02
C ALA A 244 22.50 -4.84 6.35
N LYS A 245 21.30 -4.75 6.98
CA LYS A 245 20.52 -5.91 7.43
C LYS A 245 19.87 -6.66 6.27
N TYR A 246 19.22 -5.93 5.35
CA TYR A 246 18.39 -6.52 4.29
C TYR A 246 19.10 -6.62 2.94
N LYS A 247 20.33 -6.07 2.82
CA LYS A 247 21.11 -5.98 1.58
C LYS A 247 20.28 -5.39 0.41
N SER A 248 19.46 -4.37 0.72
CA SER A 248 18.48 -3.79 -0.20
C SER A 248 19.08 -3.29 -1.52
N HIS A 249 20.34 -2.89 -1.53
CA HIS A 249 21.06 -2.45 -2.72
C HIS A 249 21.56 -3.60 -3.64
N LEU A 250 21.58 -4.85 -3.15
CA LEU A 250 22.06 -6.01 -3.92
C LEU A 250 20.91 -6.87 -4.46
N THR A 251 19.70 -6.74 -3.89
CA THR A 251 18.54 -7.57 -4.20
C THR A 251 17.64 -6.99 -5.29
N TRP A 252 18.08 -5.95 -5.98
CA TRP A 252 17.29 -5.26 -7.01
C TRP A 252 17.11 -6.04 -8.31
N ARG A 253 17.89 -7.11 -8.54
CA ARG A 253 17.77 -7.93 -9.76
C ARG A 253 16.44 -8.69 -9.72
N PRO A 254 15.48 -8.37 -10.60
CA PRO A 254 14.25 -9.14 -10.68
C PRO A 254 14.58 -10.52 -11.22
N ASP A 255 14.45 -11.52 -10.38
CA ASP A 255 14.35 -12.91 -10.84
C ASP A 255 12.92 -13.08 -11.33
N LEU A 256 12.71 -12.94 -12.66
CA LEU A 256 11.41 -13.09 -13.29
C LEU A 256 10.80 -14.48 -13.03
N GLY A 257 11.63 -15.48 -12.73
CA GLY A 257 11.18 -16.80 -12.30
C GLY A 257 10.49 -16.80 -10.92
N SER A 258 10.72 -15.78 -10.08
CA SER A 258 10.04 -15.64 -8.79
C SER A 258 8.65 -15.01 -8.89
N LEU A 259 8.31 -14.36 -10.01
CA LEU A 259 6.98 -13.80 -10.29
C LEU A 259 5.99 -14.88 -10.74
N ALA A 260 6.49 -16.03 -11.23
CA ALA A 260 5.69 -17.14 -11.75
C ALA A 260 5.42 -18.24 -10.72
N ARG A 261 5.92 -18.14 -9.51
CA ARG A 261 5.70 -19.06 -8.38
C ARG A 261 4.93 -18.39 -7.26
#